data_d03c3701653e53a9c8fd5b56e3ed34db
#
_entry.id   d03c3701653e53a9c8fd5b56e3ed34db
#
_cell.length_a   1.000
_cell.length_b   1.000
_cell.length_c   1.000
_cell.angle_alpha   90.00
_cell.angle_beta   90.00
_cell.angle_gamma   90.00
#
_symmetry.space_group_name_H-M   'P 1'
#
loop_
_entity.id
_entity.type
_entity.pdbx_description
1 polymer ?
#
loop_
_entity_poly.entity_id
_entity_poly.type
_entity_poly.pdbx_seq_one_letter_code
_entity_poly.pdbx_strand_id
1 'polypeptide(L)'
;MKAYQIVDADFVKREIGRMPIVDVRPPLRYDTAHIPSAINIRPDVAAASDDPAEELAEMFQDNGIFPEDAVIVYCQMGVHAKIACDYLASAGYSRLYLYAGSMNDWMRDPARPVEASSVAFAKAS
;
A
#
# COMPACT_ATOMS: atom_id res chain seq x y z
N MET A 1 7.11 -7.89 20.11
CA MET A 1 6.01 -6.99 19.73
C MET A 1 6.11 -6.65 18.27
N LYS A 2 5.00 -6.73 17.54
CA LYS A 2 5.03 -6.40 16.11
C LYS A 2 5.06 -4.89 15.92
N ALA A 3 5.86 -4.44 14.95
CA ALA A 3 5.96 -3.03 14.60
C ALA A 3 4.76 -2.53 13.77
N TYR A 4 3.84 -3.40 13.42
CA TYR A 4 2.64 -3.10 12.64
C TYR A 4 1.48 -3.98 13.10
N GLN A 5 0.25 -3.55 12.80
CA GLN A 5 -0.95 -4.32 13.06
C GLN A 5 -1.45 -4.95 11.77
N ILE A 6 -1.87 -6.22 11.86
CA ILE A 6 -2.50 -6.89 10.73
C ILE A 6 -3.99 -6.58 10.77
N VAL A 7 -4.53 -6.13 9.64
CA VAL A 7 -5.94 -5.73 9.52
C VAL A 7 -6.62 -6.53 8.42
N ASP A 8 -7.94 -6.59 8.47
CA ASP A 8 -8.76 -7.32 7.49
C ASP A 8 -9.40 -6.37 6.47
N ALA A 9 -10.14 -6.94 5.53
CA ALA A 9 -10.79 -6.17 4.48
C ALA A 9 -11.83 -5.19 5.02
N ASP A 10 -12.55 -5.55 6.08
CA ASP A 10 -13.54 -4.66 6.68
C ASP A 10 -12.91 -3.42 7.27
N PHE A 11 -11.76 -3.57 7.92
CA PHE A 11 -10.99 -2.44 8.42
C PHE A 11 -10.60 -1.51 7.27
N VAL A 12 -10.04 -2.08 6.20
CA VAL A 12 -9.61 -1.28 5.04
C VAL A 12 -10.79 -0.56 4.42
N LYS A 13 -11.91 -1.26 4.25
CA LYS A 13 -13.11 -0.67 3.66
C LYS A 13 -13.61 0.55 4.45
N ARG A 14 -13.58 0.46 5.78
CA ARG A 14 -14.00 1.58 6.64
C ARG A 14 -13.06 2.78 6.52
N GLU A 15 -11.79 2.53 6.22
CA GLU A 15 -10.77 3.58 6.21
C GLU A 15 -10.52 4.20 4.83
N ILE A 16 -11.22 3.74 3.79
CA ILE A 16 -11.13 4.36 2.46
C ILE A 16 -11.49 5.84 2.57
N GLY A 17 -10.58 6.71 2.12
CA GLY A 17 -10.78 8.16 2.18
C GLY A 17 -10.50 8.79 3.54
N ARG A 18 -10.17 8.00 4.56
CA ARG A 18 -9.89 8.50 5.91
C ARG A 18 -8.42 8.35 6.31
N MET A 19 -7.77 7.34 5.79
CA MET A 19 -6.39 7.00 6.10
C MET A 19 -5.68 6.71 4.78
N PRO A 20 -4.43 7.14 4.61
CA PRO A 20 -3.68 6.77 3.41
C PRO A 20 -3.61 5.26 3.24
N ILE A 21 -3.82 4.81 2.00
CA ILE A 21 -3.70 3.40 1.61
C ILE A 21 -2.65 3.34 0.51
N VAL A 22 -1.65 2.50 0.69
CA VAL A 22 -0.54 2.39 -0.27
C VAL A 22 -0.50 0.98 -0.87
N ASP A 23 -0.58 0.94 -2.20
CA ASP A 23 -0.44 -0.27 -3.00
C ASP A 23 1.02 -0.38 -3.43
N VAL A 24 1.70 -1.44 -2.99
CA VAL A 24 3.12 -1.62 -3.31
C VAL A 24 3.35 -2.63 -4.43
N ARG A 25 2.33 -2.88 -5.25
CA ARG A 25 2.46 -3.71 -6.45
C ARG A 25 3.10 -2.93 -7.60
N PRO A 26 3.55 -3.62 -8.66
CA PRO A 26 3.99 -2.93 -9.88
C PRO A 26 2.89 -2.04 -10.45
N PRO A 27 3.25 -0.91 -11.08
CA PRO A 27 2.27 0.07 -11.56
C PRO A 27 1.19 -0.49 -12.48
N LEU A 28 1.53 -1.45 -13.34
CA LEU A 28 0.55 -2.03 -14.26
C LEU A 28 -0.56 -2.76 -13.51
N ARG A 29 -0.22 -3.44 -12.41
CA ARG A 29 -1.22 -4.11 -11.58
C ARG A 29 -2.11 -3.10 -10.86
N TYR A 30 -1.49 -2.07 -10.31
CA TYR A 30 -2.21 -0.98 -9.66
C TYR A 30 -3.17 -0.30 -10.66
N ASP A 31 -2.70 0.02 -11.85
CA ASP A 31 -3.50 0.71 -12.85
C ASP A 31 -4.71 -0.12 -13.28
N THR A 32 -4.57 -1.44 -13.33
CA THR A 32 -5.66 -2.33 -13.74
C THR A 32 -6.81 -2.34 -12.73
N ALA A 33 -6.49 -2.48 -11.46
CA ALA A 33 -7.48 -2.43 -10.39
C ALA A 33 -6.79 -2.26 -9.04
N HIS A 34 -7.25 -1.35 -8.23
CA HIS A 34 -6.73 -1.12 -6.88
C HIS A 34 -7.85 -0.73 -5.93
N ILE A 35 -7.57 -0.80 -4.64
CA ILE A 35 -8.50 -0.36 -3.60
C ILE A 35 -8.72 1.14 -3.75
N PRO A 36 -9.98 1.62 -3.69
CA PRO A 36 -10.27 3.05 -3.86
C PRO A 36 -9.42 3.93 -2.95
N SER A 37 -8.98 5.05 -3.46
CA SER A 37 -8.10 6.04 -2.84
C SER A 37 -6.66 5.58 -2.63
N ALA A 38 -6.31 4.32 -2.92
CA ALA A 38 -4.94 3.86 -2.78
C ALA A 38 -4.01 4.57 -3.75
N ILE A 39 -2.80 4.86 -3.30
CA ILE A 39 -1.72 5.35 -4.15
C ILE A 39 -0.69 4.26 -4.35
N ASN A 40 0.07 4.35 -5.43
CA ASN A 40 1.07 3.34 -5.78
C ASN A 40 2.46 3.84 -5.42
N ILE A 41 3.16 3.08 -4.59
CA ILE A 41 4.57 3.32 -4.26
C ILE A 41 5.31 2.00 -4.47
N ARG A 42 6.44 2.04 -5.15
CA ARG A 42 7.20 0.85 -5.54
C ARG A 42 8.36 0.60 -4.58
N PRO A 43 8.25 -0.38 -3.67
CA PRO A 43 9.35 -0.69 -2.75
C PRO A 43 10.56 -1.33 -3.43
N ASP A 44 10.40 -1.90 -4.63
CA ASP A 44 11.53 -2.46 -5.37
C ASP A 44 12.56 -1.40 -5.77
N VAL A 45 12.11 -0.17 -6.01
CA VAL A 45 13.03 0.96 -6.26
C VAL A 45 13.88 1.23 -5.02
N ALA A 46 13.25 1.23 -3.85
CA ALA A 46 13.96 1.44 -2.59
C ALA A 46 14.91 0.28 -2.28
N ALA A 47 14.48 -0.96 -2.58
CA ALA A 47 15.28 -2.15 -2.30
C ALA A 47 16.61 -2.17 -3.06
N ALA A 48 16.73 -1.42 -4.16
CA ALA A 48 17.96 -1.30 -4.93
C ALA A 48 18.94 -0.28 -4.34
N SER A 49 18.54 0.48 -3.32
CA SER A 49 19.40 1.50 -2.73
C SER A 49 20.30 0.94 -1.62
N ASP A 50 21.29 1.74 -1.19
CA ASP A 50 22.17 1.36 -0.08
C ASP A 50 21.43 1.33 1.26
N ASP A 51 20.37 2.09 1.40
CA ASP A 51 19.54 2.12 2.61
C ASP A 51 18.06 2.03 2.20
N PRO A 52 17.56 0.80 1.98
CA PRO A 52 16.19 0.62 1.52
C PRO A 52 15.13 1.20 2.44
N ALA A 53 15.32 1.12 3.75
CA ALA A 53 14.35 1.63 4.71
C ALA A 53 14.22 3.15 4.60
N GLU A 54 15.34 3.86 4.55
CA GLU A 54 15.32 5.31 4.41
C GLU A 54 14.78 5.75 3.05
N GLU A 55 15.20 5.07 1.99
CA GLU A 55 14.71 5.38 0.65
C GLU A 55 13.20 5.20 0.56
N LEU A 56 12.66 4.11 1.10
CA LEU A 56 11.21 3.90 1.09
C LEU A 56 10.50 4.96 1.93
N ALA A 57 11.07 5.32 3.08
CA ALA A 57 10.49 6.38 3.91
C ALA A 57 10.43 7.71 3.15
N GLU A 58 11.48 8.04 2.39
CA GLU A 58 11.47 9.25 1.56
C GLU A 58 10.38 9.20 0.50
N MET A 59 10.17 8.05 -0.14
CA MET A 59 9.10 7.89 -1.12
C MET A 59 7.72 8.10 -0.47
N PHE A 60 7.53 7.62 0.75
CA PHE A 60 6.29 7.85 1.49
C PHE A 60 6.13 9.32 1.84
N GLN A 61 7.19 9.97 2.30
CA GLN A 61 7.15 11.39 2.65
C GLN A 61 6.89 12.27 1.42
N ASP A 62 7.44 11.90 0.27
CA ASP A 62 7.18 12.60 -1.00
C ASP A 62 5.69 12.53 -1.37
N ASN A 63 4.98 11.55 -0.85
CA ASN A 63 3.54 11.40 -1.04
C ASN A 63 2.73 11.90 0.16
N GLY A 64 3.35 12.65 1.07
CA GLY A 64 2.66 13.26 2.20
C GLY A 64 2.40 12.31 3.37
N ILE A 65 3.08 11.15 3.43
CA ILE A 65 2.90 10.18 4.50
C ILE A 65 4.16 10.16 5.36
N PHE A 66 4.07 10.74 6.55
CA PHE A 66 5.20 10.95 7.45
C PHE A 66 5.20 9.89 8.57
N PRO A 67 6.34 9.72 9.28
CA PRO A 67 6.44 8.65 10.31
C PRO A 67 5.37 8.67 11.39
N GLU A 68 4.83 9.84 11.73
CA GLU A 68 3.74 9.95 12.71
C GLU A 68 2.36 9.62 12.15
N ASP A 69 2.23 9.49 10.84
CA ASP A 69 0.93 9.24 10.20
C ASP A 69 0.57 7.76 10.22
N ALA A 70 -0.73 7.47 10.31
CA ALA A 70 -1.24 6.13 10.14
C ALA A 70 -1.31 5.81 8.64
N VAL A 71 -0.98 4.59 8.25
CA VAL A 71 -1.03 4.18 6.85
C VAL A 71 -1.32 2.70 6.72
N ILE A 72 -2.17 2.35 5.74
CA ILE A 72 -2.45 0.95 5.37
C ILE A 72 -1.57 0.60 4.18
N VAL A 73 -0.91 -0.56 4.24
CA VAL A 73 -0.05 -1.05 3.15
C VAL A 73 -0.55 -2.41 2.69
N TYR A 74 -0.66 -2.60 1.38
CA TYR A 74 -1.05 -3.89 0.82
C TYR A 74 -0.34 -4.14 -0.51
N CYS A 75 -0.38 -5.39 -0.95
CA CYS A 75 0.15 -5.80 -2.26
C CYS A 75 -0.78 -6.85 -2.90
N GLN A 76 -0.25 -7.86 -3.58
CA GLN A 76 -1.08 -8.89 -4.17
C GLN A 76 -1.45 -9.99 -3.17
N MET A 77 -0.46 -10.52 -2.43
CA MET A 77 -0.64 -11.62 -1.48
C MET A 77 -0.14 -11.32 -0.06
N GLY A 78 0.37 -10.12 0.18
CA GLY A 78 0.86 -9.71 1.49
C GLY A 78 2.37 -9.78 1.70
N VAL A 79 3.11 -10.47 0.85
CA VAL A 79 4.56 -10.68 1.03
C VAL A 79 5.34 -9.38 0.89
N HIS A 80 5.16 -8.68 -0.21
CA HIS A 80 5.86 -7.41 -0.45
C HIS A 80 5.40 -6.32 0.51
N ALA A 81 4.13 -6.31 0.87
CA ALA A 81 3.60 -5.35 1.83
C ALA A 81 4.21 -5.55 3.22
N LYS A 82 4.42 -6.81 3.63
CA LYS A 82 5.09 -7.09 4.90
C LYS A 82 6.51 -6.57 4.90
N ILE A 83 7.25 -6.80 3.82
CA ILE A 83 8.63 -6.29 3.68
C ILE A 83 8.64 -4.77 3.75
N ALA A 84 7.70 -4.12 3.06
CA ALA A 84 7.58 -2.65 3.11
C ALA A 84 7.30 -2.17 4.53
N CYS A 85 6.41 -2.82 5.27
CA CYS A 85 6.13 -2.47 6.66
C CYS A 85 7.37 -2.63 7.55
N ASP A 86 8.17 -3.68 7.33
CA ASP A 86 9.40 -3.89 8.09
C ASP A 86 10.39 -2.73 7.84
N TYR A 87 10.56 -2.30 6.60
CA TYR A 87 11.40 -1.16 6.26
C TYR A 87 10.89 0.13 6.92
N LEU A 88 9.59 0.39 6.78
CA LEU A 88 8.99 1.60 7.33
C LEU A 88 9.10 1.64 8.85
N ALA A 89 8.89 0.50 9.52
CA ALA A 89 9.04 0.42 10.97
C ALA A 89 10.45 0.77 11.40
N SER A 90 11.48 0.28 10.68
CA SER A 90 12.86 0.62 11.01
C SER A 90 13.19 2.08 10.71
N ALA A 91 12.41 2.73 9.86
CA ALA A 91 12.55 4.16 9.56
C ALA A 91 11.72 5.06 10.48
N GLY A 92 11.08 4.49 11.52
CA GLY A 92 10.39 5.28 12.53
C GLY A 92 8.87 5.37 12.38
N TYR A 93 8.30 4.69 11.38
CA TYR A 93 6.83 4.67 11.25
C TYR A 93 6.23 3.80 12.36
N SER A 94 5.32 4.37 13.14
CA SER A 94 4.78 3.72 14.33
C SER A 94 3.30 3.32 14.22
N ARG A 95 2.61 3.74 13.16
CA ARG A 95 1.18 3.47 12.99
C ARG A 95 0.92 2.77 11.66
N LEU A 96 1.56 1.63 11.49
CA LEU A 96 1.49 0.83 10.26
C LEU A 96 0.40 -0.23 10.37
N TYR A 97 -0.43 -0.34 9.34
CA TYR A 97 -1.46 -1.35 9.23
C TYR A 97 -1.21 -2.18 7.99
N LEU A 98 -0.92 -3.46 8.19
CA LEU A 98 -0.69 -4.40 7.09
C LEU A 98 -1.99 -5.11 6.74
N TYR A 99 -2.51 -4.85 5.53
CA TYR A 99 -3.60 -5.65 5.00
C TYR A 99 -2.99 -6.90 4.35
N ALA A 100 -2.79 -7.94 5.15
CA ALA A 100 -2.07 -9.14 4.71
C ALA A 100 -2.81 -9.90 3.62
N GLY A 101 -4.15 -9.90 3.62
CA GLY A 101 -4.93 -10.54 2.58
C GLY A 101 -4.73 -9.92 1.21
N SER A 102 -4.51 -8.63 1.17
CA SER A 102 -4.15 -7.89 -0.05
C SER A 102 -5.17 -8.04 -1.18
N MET A 103 -4.79 -7.79 -2.43
CA MET A 103 -5.75 -7.82 -3.53
C MET A 103 -6.37 -9.21 -3.74
N ASN A 104 -5.63 -10.27 -3.48
CA ASN A 104 -6.20 -11.62 -3.58
C ASN A 104 -7.43 -11.79 -2.69
N ASP A 105 -7.37 -11.27 -1.46
CA ASP A 105 -8.50 -11.31 -0.55
C ASP A 105 -9.58 -10.29 -0.94
N TRP A 106 -9.15 -9.07 -1.28
CA TRP A 106 -10.09 -8.00 -1.63
C TRP A 106 -11.01 -8.40 -2.77
N MET A 107 -10.46 -9.03 -3.80
CA MET A 107 -11.21 -9.42 -5.00
C MET A 107 -12.09 -10.65 -4.81
N ARG A 108 -12.00 -11.34 -3.67
CA ARG A 108 -12.86 -12.50 -3.38
C ARG A 108 -14.32 -12.12 -3.18
N ASP A 109 -14.58 -10.88 -2.79
CA ASP A 109 -15.94 -10.39 -2.61
C ASP A 109 -16.22 -9.34 -3.70
N PRO A 110 -17.08 -9.66 -4.68
CA PRO A 110 -17.39 -8.72 -5.77
C PRO A 110 -18.10 -7.46 -5.32
N ALA A 111 -18.60 -7.42 -4.09
CA ALA A 111 -19.23 -6.21 -3.54
C ALA A 111 -18.18 -5.19 -3.06
N ARG A 112 -16.91 -5.58 -2.92
CA ARG A 112 -15.84 -4.64 -2.54
C ARG A 112 -15.48 -3.78 -3.74
N PRO A 113 -15.46 -2.44 -3.57
CA PRO A 113 -15.20 -1.56 -4.70
C PRO A 113 -13.75 -1.61 -5.14
N VAL A 114 -13.51 -1.35 -6.42
CA VAL A 114 -12.17 -1.16 -6.96
C VAL A 114 -12.19 0.06 -7.88
N GLU A 115 -11.01 0.65 -8.05
CA GLU A 115 -10.78 1.71 -9.00
C GLU A 115 -9.70 1.28 -9.98
N ALA A 116 -9.71 1.87 -11.17
CA ALA A 116 -8.66 1.68 -12.14
C ALA A 116 -8.09 3.05 -12.50
N SER A 117 -6.84 3.07 -12.96
CA SER A 117 -6.22 4.33 -13.35
C SER A 117 -6.91 4.91 -14.56
N SER A 118 -7.29 6.19 -14.50
CA SER A 118 -7.95 6.88 -15.62
C SER A 118 -7.08 6.94 -16.86
N VAL A 119 -5.76 6.93 -16.68
CA VAL A 119 -4.82 6.92 -17.81
C VAL A 119 -4.92 5.64 -18.60
N ALA A 120 -5.09 4.49 -17.93
CA ALA A 120 -5.26 3.20 -18.59
C ALA A 120 -6.53 3.18 -19.45
N PHE A 121 -7.62 3.74 -18.95
CA PHE A 121 -8.86 3.83 -19.71
C PHE A 121 -8.77 4.78 -20.89
N ALA A 122 -8.13 5.91 -20.73
CA ALA A 122 -7.94 6.86 -21.81
C ALA A 122 -7.21 6.26 -22.99
N LYS A 123 -6.26 5.37 -22.73
CA LYS A 123 -5.52 4.67 -23.79
C LYS A 123 -6.32 3.56 -24.44
N ALA A 124 -7.24 2.96 -23.72
CA ALA A 124 -8.07 1.88 -24.24
C ALA A 124 -9.20 2.39 -25.13
N SER A 125 -9.57 3.62 -24.98
CA SER A 125 -10.59 4.24 -25.82
C SER A 125 -9.97 4.86 -27.06
#